data_9c9163c9a14770eea023117ed272f883
#
_entry.id   9c9163c9a14770eea023117ed272f883
#
_cell.length_a   1.000
_cell.length_b   1.000
_cell.length_c   1.000
_cell.angle_alpha   90.00
_cell.angle_beta   90.00
_cell.angle_gamma   90.00
#
_symmetry.space_group_name_H-M   'P 1'
#
loop_
_entity.id
_entity.type
_entity.pdbx_description
1 polymer ?
#
loop_
_entity_poly.entity_id
_entity_poly.type
_entity_poly.pdbx_seq_one_letter_code
_entity_poly.pdbx_strand_id
1 'polypeptide(L)'
;MGFPHPTLDVPGDWPAVLAELDRLQAPDERSRDLRRLLATRDRPSPRPDDVMPAHICATAWVLSPDGEHAIFVRHKTLGWSTPGGHVEIGENTHDAARRELEEETGLTRFDTRLIGNGPAVVHTTDTNNPRDHRHWNVGWLMTADMDAPLSPVEGARWFACDRLPDGPPDIAATLPILRTLLARDTP
;
A
#
# COMPACT_ATOMS: atom_id res chain seq x y z
N MET A 1 -2.01 -27.46 7.89
CA MET A 1 -2.38 -26.63 9.04
C MET A 1 -2.38 -25.21 8.51
N GLY A 2 -3.58 -24.64 8.31
CA GLY A 2 -3.70 -23.27 7.81
C GLY A 2 -3.31 -22.29 8.92
N PHE A 3 -2.44 -21.34 8.62
CA PHE A 3 -2.17 -20.22 9.50
C PHE A 3 -3.49 -19.46 9.71
N PRO A 4 -3.83 -19.05 10.94
CA PRO A 4 -4.96 -18.16 11.14
C PRO A 4 -4.67 -16.87 10.35
N HIS A 5 -5.53 -16.57 9.37
CA HIS A 5 -5.46 -15.28 8.69
C HIS A 5 -5.65 -14.17 9.72
N PRO A 6 -4.83 -13.11 9.68
CA PRO A 6 -5.10 -11.93 10.48
C PRO A 6 -6.46 -11.40 10.03
N THR A 7 -7.46 -11.70 10.81
CA THR A 7 -8.74 -11.00 10.73
C THR A 7 -8.50 -9.56 11.18
N LEU A 8 -9.41 -8.66 10.86
CA LEU A 8 -9.44 -7.30 11.39
C LEU A 8 -9.32 -7.20 12.94
N ASP A 9 -9.18 -8.31 13.62
CA ASP A 9 -8.91 -8.45 15.05
C ASP A 9 -7.42 -8.34 15.41
N VAL A 10 -6.53 -8.21 14.43
CA VAL A 10 -5.12 -7.88 14.67
C VAL A 10 -5.07 -6.39 14.98
N PRO A 11 -4.71 -5.99 16.19
CA PRO A 11 -4.69 -4.58 16.58
C PRO A 11 -3.45 -3.89 16.02
N GLY A 12 -3.56 -3.37 14.80
CA GLY A 12 -2.70 -2.29 14.33
C GLY A 12 -2.87 -1.07 15.23
N ASP A 13 -1.99 -0.10 15.15
CA ASP A 13 -2.18 1.20 15.81
C ASP A 13 -3.23 2.02 15.06
N TRP A 14 -4.52 1.69 15.22
CA TRP A 14 -5.61 2.35 14.52
C TRP A 14 -5.73 3.85 14.81
N PRO A 15 -5.47 4.37 16.01
CA PRO A 15 -5.33 5.80 16.24
C PRO A 15 -4.25 6.45 15.38
N ALA A 16 -3.08 5.82 15.23
CA ALA A 16 -2.04 6.31 14.34
C ALA A 16 -2.46 6.26 12.87
N VAL A 17 -3.10 5.18 12.42
CA VAL A 17 -3.64 5.06 11.05
C VAL A 17 -4.67 6.16 10.76
N LEU A 18 -5.57 6.47 11.69
CA LEU A 18 -6.51 7.58 11.54
C LEU A 18 -5.80 8.92 11.42
N ALA A 19 -4.77 9.17 12.24
CA ALA A 19 -3.95 10.36 12.16
C ALA A 19 -3.15 10.47 10.86
N GLU A 20 -2.73 9.36 10.29
CA GLU A 20 -2.12 9.31 8.95
C GLU A 20 -3.14 9.71 7.87
N LEU A 21 -4.36 9.15 7.91
CA LEU A 21 -5.43 9.49 6.98
C LEU A 21 -5.88 10.97 7.07
N ASP A 22 -5.66 11.65 8.22
CA ASP A 22 -5.88 13.10 8.34
C ASP A 22 -4.92 13.91 7.46
N ARG A 23 -3.78 13.35 7.11
CA ARG A 23 -2.75 13.95 6.25
C ARG A 23 -2.74 13.38 4.83
N LEU A 24 -3.79 12.63 4.45
CA LEU A 24 -3.91 12.02 3.12
C LEU A 24 -3.84 13.09 2.02
N GLN A 25 -2.91 12.93 1.09
CA GLN A 25 -2.59 13.94 0.06
C GLN A 25 -3.63 13.99 -1.07
N ALA A 26 -4.24 12.84 -1.42
CA ALA A 26 -5.30 12.77 -2.43
C ALA A 26 -6.56 12.07 -1.88
N PRO A 27 -7.36 12.77 -1.05
CA PRO A 27 -8.57 12.19 -0.46
C PRO A 27 -9.66 11.95 -1.52
N ASP A 28 -10.27 10.77 -1.44
CA ASP A 28 -11.38 10.34 -2.30
C ASP A 28 -12.50 9.66 -1.50
N GLU A 29 -13.45 9.04 -2.17
CA GLU A 29 -14.54 8.32 -1.53
C GLU A 29 -14.04 7.10 -0.76
N ARG A 30 -13.07 6.35 -1.30
CA ARG A 30 -12.48 5.16 -0.67
C ARG A 30 -11.84 5.51 0.67
N SER A 31 -11.10 6.61 0.73
CA SER A 31 -10.48 7.07 1.97
C SER A 31 -11.52 7.47 3.03
N ARG A 32 -12.65 8.06 2.62
CA ARG A 32 -13.77 8.35 3.53
C ARG A 32 -14.41 7.08 4.06
N ASP A 33 -14.57 6.06 3.24
CA ASP A 33 -15.13 4.77 3.63
C ASP A 33 -14.20 4.02 4.60
N LEU A 34 -12.88 4.03 4.33
CA LEU A 34 -11.90 3.47 5.26
C LEU A 34 -11.96 4.17 6.63
N ARG A 35 -12.05 5.51 6.66
CA ARG A 35 -12.18 6.27 7.91
C ARG A 35 -13.46 5.88 8.68
N ARG A 36 -14.59 5.71 7.99
CA ARG A 36 -15.84 5.24 8.61
C ARG A 36 -15.67 3.83 9.19
N LEU A 37 -15.03 2.94 8.43
CA LEU A 37 -14.75 1.57 8.88
C LEU A 37 -13.92 1.58 10.16
N LEU A 38 -12.86 2.37 10.23
CA LEU A 38 -12.00 2.49 11.41
C LEU A 38 -12.71 3.14 12.61
N ALA A 39 -13.51 4.16 12.37
CA ALA A 39 -14.26 4.86 13.44
C ALA A 39 -15.34 4.00 14.09
N THR A 40 -15.83 2.96 13.42
CA THR A 40 -16.90 2.07 13.96
C THR A 40 -16.33 0.88 14.74
N ARG A 41 -15.03 0.78 14.90
CA ARG A 41 -14.34 -0.40 15.40
C ARG A 41 -14.24 -0.57 16.91
N ASP A 42 -14.73 0.35 17.72
CA ASP A 42 -14.90 0.14 19.17
C ASP A 42 -15.95 -0.94 19.53
N ARG A 43 -16.49 -1.60 18.51
CA ARG A 43 -17.41 -2.73 18.69
C ARG A 43 -16.72 -4.00 18.23
N PRO A 44 -16.78 -5.10 18.99
CA PRO A 44 -16.35 -6.41 18.50
C PRO A 44 -17.04 -6.68 17.18
N SER A 45 -16.25 -7.09 16.17
CA SER A 45 -16.75 -7.41 14.84
C SER A 45 -18.01 -8.26 14.93
N PRO A 46 -19.12 -7.86 14.30
CA PRO A 46 -20.23 -8.77 14.12
C PRO A 46 -19.69 -9.95 13.31
N ARG A 47 -20.01 -11.12 13.72
CA ARG A 47 -19.70 -12.47 13.25
C ARG A 47 -18.89 -12.60 11.94
N PRO A 48 -17.90 -13.51 11.87
CA PRO A 48 -17.05 -13.72 10.69
C PRO A 48 -17.80 -13.97 9.37
N ASP A 49 -19.08 -14.28 9.42
CA ASP A 49 -19.88 -14.70 8.28
C ASP A 49 -20.70 -13.57 7.64
N ASP A 50 -20.86 -12.43 8.30
CA ASP A 50 -21.79 -11.37 7.87
C ASP A 50 -21.09 -10.19 7.18
N VAL A 51 -19.78 -10.08 7.24
CA VAL A 51 -19.02 -9.00 6.60
C VAL A 51 -17.89 -9.62 5.79
N MET A 52 -17.80 -9.21 4.54
CA MET A 52 -16.65 -9.56 3.71
C MET A 52 -15.39 -9.17 4.49
N PRO A 53 -14.52 -10.13 4.84
CA PRO A 53 -13.36 -9.84 5.65
C PRO A 53 -12.53 -8.81 4.91
N ALA A 54 -12.26 -7.68 5.55
CA ALA A 54 -11.46 -6.61 5.00
C ALA A 54 -10.17 -6.49 5.83
N HIS A 55 -9.06 -6.31 5.15
CA HIS A 55 -7.77 -6.09 5.79
C HIS A 55 -7.28 -4.69 5.46
N ILE A 56 -6.59 -4.07 6.42
CA ILE A 56 -5.80 -2.87 6.13
C ILE A 56 -4.41 -3.33 5.74
N CYS A 57 -4.01 -2.90 4.56
CA CYS A 57 -2.69 -3.11 4.01
C CYS A 57 -1.99 -1.76 3.84
N ALA A 58 -0.69 -1.79 3.79
CA ALA A 58 0.11 -0.64 3.44
C ALA A 58 0.91 -0.95 2.17
N THR A 59 1.00 0.01 1.26
CA THR A 59 1.76 -0.14 0.02
C THR A 59 2.78 0.99 -0.15
N ALA A 60 3.95 0.65 -0.64
CA ALA A 60 4.98 1.59 -1.02
C ALA A 60 4.94 1.83 -2.53
N TRP A 61 4.54 3.01 -2.95
CA TRP A 61 4.65 3.46 -4.32
C TRP A 61 6.01 4.12 -4.52
N VAL A 62 6.93 3.44 -5.17
CA VAL A 62 8.27 3.97 -5.43
C VAL A 62 8.37 4.38 -6.90
N LEU A 63 8.56 5.67 -7.13
CA LEU A 63 8.79 6.23 -8.46
C LEU A 63 10.26 6.64 -8.61
N SER A 64 10.73 6.65 -9.86
CA SER A 64 11.97 7.36 -10.19
C SER A 64 11.82 8.87 -9.93
N PRO A 65 12.90 9.62 -9.71
CA PRO A 65 12.82 11.06 -9.44
C PRO A 65 12.12 11.87 -10.52
N ASP A 66 12.16 11.43 -11.78
CA ASP A 66 11.46 12.03 -12.91
C ASP A 66 9.99 11.59 -13.04
N GLY A 67 9.56 10.58 -12.25
CA GLY A 67 8.21 10.02 -12.29
C GLY A 67 7.90 9.15 -13.52
N GLU A 68 8.91 8.79 -14.31
CA GLU A 68 8.70 8.03 -15.54
C GLU A 68 8.75 6.51 -15.32
N HIS A 69 9.27 6.05 -14.18
CA HIS A 69 9.36 4.63 -13.82
C HIS A 69 8.79 4.39 -12.43
N ALA A 70 8.29 3.16 -12.21
CA ALA A 70 7.81 2.69 -10.91
C ALA A 70 8.32 1.27 -10.62
N ILE A 71 8.53 0.97 -9.34
CA ILE A 71 8.89 -0.38 -8.89
C ILE A 71 7.65 -1.23 -8.70
N PHE A 72 7.70 -2.46 -9.24
CA PHE A 72 6.74 -3.52 -8.95
C PHE A 72 7.45 -4.80 -8.55
N VAL A 73 6.75 -5.61 -7.78
CA VAL A 73 7.16 -6.94 -7.31
C VAL A 73 6.22 -8.01 -7.88
N ARG A 74 6.70 -9.24 -7.98
CA ARG A 74 5.92 -10.34 -8.53
C ARG A 74 5.09 -11.03 -7.45
N HIS A 75 3.85 -10.60 -7.29
CA HIS A 75 2.93 -11.26 -6.36
C HIS A 75 2.43 -12.61 -6.92
N LYS A 76 2.32 -13.63 -6.06
CA LYS A 76 1.97 -15.02 -6.46
C LYS A 76 0.62 -15.16 -7.15
N THR A 77 -0.36 -14.33 -6.78
CA THR A 77 -1.74 -14.43 -7.26
C THR A 77 -2.21 -13.20 -8.04
N LEU A 78 -1.67 -12.02 -7.76
CA LEU A 78 -2.11 -10.74 -8.36
C LEU A 78 -1.32 -10.33 -9.60
N GLY A 79 -0.26 -11.06 -9.96
CA GLY A 79 0.65 -10.64 -11.01
C GLY A 79 1.66 -9.62 -10.49
N TRP A 80 1.92 -8.55 -11.25
CA TRP A 80 2.78 -7.47 -10.80
C TRP A 80 2.00 -6.49 -9.93
N SER A 81 2.49 -6.22 -8.74
CA SER A 81 1.89 -5.35 -7.75
C SER A 81 2.92 -4.39 -7.16
N THR A 82 2.46 -3.33 -6.52
CA THR A 82 3.33 -2.48 -5.69
C THR A 82 3.81 -3.27 -4.47
N PRO A 83 5.03 -3.02 -3.96
CA PRO A 83 5.45 -3.56 -2.68
C PRO A 83 4.44 -3.25 -1.58
N GLY A 84 4.09 -4.24 -0.77
CA GLY A 84 3.13 -4.02 0.30
C GLY A 84 2.50 -5.28 0.86
N GLY A 85 1.94 -5.14 2.05
CA GLY A 85 1.31 -6.23 2.78
C GLY A 85 0.45 -5.76 3.94
N HIS A 86 0.11 -6.68 4.82
CA HIS A 86 -0.76 -6.41 5.96
C HIS A 86 -0.07 -5.54 7.01
N VAL A 87 -0.83 -4.65 7.62
CA VAL A 87 -0.37 -3.89 8.80
C VAL A 87 -0.35 -4.85 9.99
N GLU A 88 0.80 -5.00 10.64
CA GLU A 88 1.00 -5.90 11.77
C GLU A 88 0.59 -5.27 13.11
N ILE A 89 0.61 -6.10 14.18
CA ILE A 89 0.24 -5.66 15.53
C ILE A 89 1.13 -4.49 15.96
N GLY A 90 0.48 -3.36 16.30
CA GLY A 90 1.17 -2.16 16.78
C GLY A 90 1.83 -1.32 15.69
N GLU A 91 1.74 -1.72 14.42
CA GLU A 91 2.20 -0.91 13.30
C GLU A 91 1.18 0.16 12.88
N ASN A 92 1.67 1.28 12.38
CA ASN A 92 0.95 2.20 11.53
C ASN A 92 1.21 1.86 10.05
N THR A 93 0.52 2.52 9.11
CA THR A 93 0.65 2.17 7.69
C THR A 93 1.97 2.63 7.07
N HIS A 94 2.60 3.68 7.61
CA HIS A 94 3.92 4.12 7.14
C HIS A 94 5.00 3.09 7.45
N ASP A 95 5.02 2.59 8.69
CA ASP A 95 6.03 1.62 9.12
C ASP A 95 5.83 0.29 8.39
N ALA A 96 4.58 -0.16 8.24
CA ALA A 96 4.25 -1.34 7.45
C ALA A 96 4.70 -1.20 5.98
N ALA A 97 4.41 -0.07 5.31
CA ALA A 97 4.84 0.16 3.93
C ALA A 97 6.38 0.14 3.80
N ARG A 98 7.09 0.67 4.78
CA ARG A 98 8.55 0.65 4.79
C ARG A 98 9.11 -0.75 5.01
N ARG A 99 8.55 -1.52 5.94
CA ARG A 99 8.95 -2.91 6.20
C ARG A 99 8.77 -3.77 4.94
N GLU A 100 7.58 -3.74 4.35
CA GLU A 100 7.27 -4.49 3.12
C GLU A 100 8.18 -4.07 1.95
N LEU A 101 8.44 -2.77 1.80
CA LEU A 101 9.37 -2.28 0.78
C LEU A 101 10.77 -2.89 0.95
N GLU A 102 11.30 -2.87 2.17
CA GLU A 102 12.62 -3.42 2.46
C GLU A 102 12.66 -4.94 2.26
N GLU A 103 11.64 -5.67 2.72
CA GLU A 103 11.54 -7.12 2.58
C GLU A 103 11.44 -7.55 1.11
N GLU A 104 10.62 -6.88 0.31
CA GLU A 104 10.34 -7.28 -1.06
C GLU A 104 11.31 -6.72 -2.09
N THR A 105 11.97 -5.59 -1.81
CA THR A 105 12.85 -4.93 -2.78
C THR A 105 14.29 -4.76 -2.32
N GLY A 106 14.57 -4.85 -1.04
CA GLY A 106 15.87 -4.53 -0.44
C GLY A 106 16.12 -3.03 -0.27
N LEU A 107 15.23 -2.15 -0.74
CA LEU A 107 15.38 -0.71 -0.58
C LEU A 107 15.07 -0.28 0.86
N THR A 108 16.03 0.35 1.49
CA THR A 108 15.92 0.85 2.87
C THR A 108 15.45 2.31 2.89
N ARG A 109 15.26 2.85 4.08
CA ARG A 109 14.98 4.28 4.29
C ARG A 109 16.10 5.22 3.79
N PHE A 110 17.30 4.71 3.57
CA PHE A 110 18.43 5.50 3.07
C PHE A 110 18.47 5.56 1.54
N ASP A 111 17.79 4.61 0.88
CA ASP A 111 17.69 4.52 -0.58
C ASP A 111 16.47 5.26 -1.11
N THR A 112 15.54 5.65 -0.22
CA THR A 112 14.26 6.24 -0.60
C THR A 112 13.99 7.58 0.07
N ARG A 113 13.35 8.50 -0.66
CA ARG A 113 12.85 9.76 -0.15
C ARG A 113 11.32 9.75 -0.11
N LEU A 114 10.72 9.98 1.06
CA LEU A 114 9.27 10.13 1.22
C LEU A 114 8.80 11.43 0.54
N ILE A 115 7.68 11.36 -0.17
CA ILE A 115 7.02 12.50 -0.83
C ILE A 115 5.82 12.95 0.00
N GLY A 116 5.87 14.20 0.44
CA GLY A 116 4.87 14.78 1.33
C GLY A 116 5.01 14.27 2.79
N ASN A 117 3.99 14.53 3.61
CA ASN A 117 3.99 14.24 5.05
C ASN A 117 2.88 13.29 5.51
N GLY A 118 2.23 12.62 4.58
CA GLY A 118 1.14 11.67 4.82
C GLY A 118 0.99 10.68 3.67
N PRO A 119 0.08 9.72 3.79
CA PRO A 119 -0.22 8.79 2.69
C PRO A 119 -0.60 9.56 1.41
N ALA A 120 -0.24 9.01 0.27
CA ALA A 120 -0.58 9.60 -1.02
C ALA A 120 -2.02 9.31 -1.42
N VAL A 121 -2.42 8.05 -1.31
CA VAL A 121 -3.72 7.53 -1.79
C VAL A 121 -4.26 6.43 -0.88
N VAL A 122 -5.57 6.16 -1.01
CA VAL A 122 -6.18 4.89 -0.57
C VAL A 122 -6.74 4.21 -1.80
N HIS A 123 -6.42 2.93 -1.98
CA HIS A 123 -6.98 2.11 -3.04
C HIS A 123 -7.46 0.77 -2.49
N THR A 124 -8.25 0.03 -3.26
CA THR A 124 -8.79 -1.26 -2.82
C THR A 124 -8.46 -2.34 -3.82
N THR A 125 -8.11 -3.51 -3.31
CA THR A 125 -7.91 -4.71 -4.12
C THR A 125 -8.80 -5.82 -3.60
N ASP A 126 -9.67 -6.35 -4.45
CA ASP A 126 -10.47 -7.52 -4.09
C ASP A 126 -9.70 -8.79 -4.47
N THR A 127 -9.67 -9.75 -3.57
CA THR A 127 -9.00 -11.05 -3.75
C THR A 127 -9.89 -12.18 -3.28
N ASN A 128 -9.71 -13.36 -3.86
CA ASN A 128 -10.46 -14.58 -3.53
C ASN A 128 -9.60 -15.66 -2.86
N ASN A 129 -8.40 -15.33 -2.44
CA ASN A 129 -7.48 -16.28 -1.82
C ASN A 129 -7.23 -15.92 -0.35
N PRO A 130 -7.62 -16.77 0.61
CA PRO A 130 -8.25 -18.11 0.49
C PRO A 130 -9.77 -18.06 0.27
N ARG A 131 -10.41 -16.90 0.35
CA ARG A 131 -11.82 -16.61 0.10
C ARG A 131 -11.98 -15.14 -0.27
N ASP A 132 -13.13 -14.76 -0.78
CA ASP A 132 -13.42 -13.37 -1.16
C ASP A 132 -13.20 -12.43 0.02
N HIS A 133 -12.30 -11.45 -0.17
CA HIS A 133 -12.07 -10.39 0.79
C HIS A 133 -11.46 -9.14 0.11
N ARG A 134 -11.53 -8.01 0.81
CA ARG A 134 -11.03 -6.72 0.32
C ARG A 134 -9.83 -6.26 1.12
N HIS A 135 -8.79 -5.86 0.42
CA HIS A 135 -7.68 -5.11 0.96
C HIS A 135 -7.95 -3.61 0.83
N TRP A 136 -7.82 -2.90 1.93
CA TRP A 136 -7.78 -1.44 1.97
C TRP A 136 -6.32 -1.03 2.03
N ASN A 137 -5.77 -0.61 0.90
CA ASN A 137 -4.36 -0.29 0.77
C ASN A 137 -4.15 1.19 1.01
N VAL A 138 -3.42 1.52 2.08
CA VAL A 138 -2.95 2.89 2.34
C VAL A 138 -1.60 3.05 1.67
N GLY A 139 -1.56 3.83 0.59
CA GLY A 139 -0.39 3.97 -0.28
C GLY A 139 0.48 5.16 0.10
N TRP A 140 1.77 4.92 0.30
CA TRP A 140 2.80 5.91 0.58
C TRP A 140 3.67 6.14 -0.64
N LEU A 141 3.86 7.40 -1.03
CA LEU A 141 4.68 7.77 -2.19
C LEU A 141 6.11 8.05 -1.78
N MET A 142 7.04 7.41 -2.45
CA MET A 142 8.47 7.56 -2.27
C MET A 142 9.17 7.69 -3.63
N THR A 143 10.38 8.23 -3.65
CA THR A 143 11.27 8.16 -4.79
C THR A 143 12.54 7.41 -4.42
N ALA A 144 13.14 6.74 -5.41
CA ALA A 144 14.45 6.13 -5.32
C ALA A 144 15.20 6.28 -6.65
N ASP A 145 16.52 6.32 -6.59
CA ASP A 145 17.34 6.29 -7.79
C ASP A 145 17.24 4.93 -8.48
N MET A 146 17.18 4.93 -9.81
CA MET A 146 17.04 3.70 -10.58
C MET A 146 18.27 2.79 -10.49
N ASP A 147 19.43 3.35 -10.10
CA ASP A 147 20.68 2.62 -9.88
C ASP A 147 20.75 1.98 -8.48
N ALA A 148 19.78 2.26 -7.59
CA ALA A 148 19.71 1.61 -6.29
C ALA A 148 19.53 0.08 -6.47
N PRO A 149 20.32 -0.75 -5.78
CA PRO A 149 20.28 -2.18 -5.99
C PRO A 149 18.99 -2.79 -5.48
N LEU A 150 18.23 -3.45 -6.35
CA LEU A 150 17.04 -4.20 -5.97
C LEU A 150 17.38 -5.63 -5.59
N SER A 151 16.74 -6.15 -4.55
CA SER A 151 16.84 -7.55 -4.17
C SER A 151 16.23 -8.45 -5.27
N PRO A 152 16.91 -9.53 -5.67
CA PRO A 152 16.36 -10.46 -6.65
C PRO A 152 15.30 -11.42 -6.07
N VAL A 153 15.12 -11.46 -4.76
CA VAL A 153 14.32 -12.50 -4.07
C VAL A 153 12.87 -12.49 -4.50
N GLU A 154 12.20 -11.33 -4.48
CA GLU A 154 10.80 -11.20 -4.91
C GLU A 154 10.66 -10.70 -6.36
N GLY A 155 11.77 -10.64 -7.10
CA GLY A 155 11.78 -10.25 -8.49
C GLY A 155 11.41 -8.79 -8.73
N ALA A 156 11.71 -7.91 -7.76
CA ALA A 156 11.49 -6.47 -7.87
C ALA A 156 12.12 -5.88 -9.12
N ARG A 157 11.39 -5.03 -9.86
CA ARG A 157 11.85 -4.41 -11.09
C ARG A 157 11.26 -3.01 -11.29
N TRP A 158 12.02 -2.18 -11.98
CA TRP A 158 11.53 -0.94 -12.55
C TRP A 158 10.75 -1.19 -13.85
N PHE A 159 9.61 -0.53 -13.98
CA PHE A 159 8.78 -0.53 -15.20
C PHE A 159 8.50 0.91 -15.60
N ALA A 160 8.50 1.18 -16.90
CA ALA A 160 8.06 2.48 -17.39
C ALA A 160 6.57 2.70 -17.13
N CYS A 161 6.20 3.86 -16.62
CA CYS A 161 4.83 4.18 -16.23
C CYS A 161 3.84 4.23 -17.41
N ASP A 162 4.35 4.38 -18.64
CA ASP A 162 3.56 4.32 -19.89
C ASP A 162 3.41 2.87 -20.41
N ARG A 163 4.07 1.89 -19.79
CA ARG A 163 4.10 0.49 -20.22
C ARG A 163 4.10 -0.45 -19.02
N LEU A 164 2.98 -0.40 -18.30
CA LEU A 164 2.80 -1.17 -17.07
C LEU A 164 2.73 -2.68 -17.34
N PRO A 165 3.24 -3.51 -16.43
CA PRO A 165 3.05 -4.94 -16.49
C PRO A 165 1.61 -5.34 -16.12
N ASP A 166 1.23 -6.58 -16.44
CA ASP A 166 -0.07 -7.14 -16.03
C ASP A 166 -0.17 -7.21 -14.50
N GLY A 167 -1.19 -6.57 -13.96
CA GLY A 167 -1.43 -6.47 -12.50
C GLY A 167 -2.83 -5.93 -12.18
N PRO A 168 -3.11 -5.61 -10.92
CA PRO A 168 -4.39 -5.04 -10.51
C PRO A 168 -4.73 -3.75 -11.29
N PRO A 169 -5.99 -3.59 -11.75
CA PRO A 169 -6.37 -2.48 -12.63
C PRO A 169 -6.30 -1.10 -11.96
N ASP A 170 -6.38 -1.02 -10.65
CA ASP A 170 -6.28 0.21 -9.88
C ASP A 170 -4.86 0.81 -9.88
N ILE A 171 -3.83 0.01 -10.19
CA ILE A 171 -2.46 0.50 -10.37
C ILE A 171 -2.41 1.57 -11.47
N ALA A 172 -2.95 1.26 -12.65
CA ALA A 172 -2.95 2.19 -13.77
C ALA A 172 -3.75 3.47 -13.46
N ALA A 173 -4.83 3.35 -12.71
CA ALA A 173 -5.65 4.50 -12.31
C ALA A 173 -4.96 5.38 -11.25
N THR A 174 -4.09 4.82 -10.43
CA THR A 174 -3.42 5.52 -9.32
C THR A 174 -2.19 6.29 -9.77
N LEU A 175 -1.41 5.78 -10.71
CA LEU A 175 -0.15 6.40 -11.15
C LEU A 175 -0.24 7.87 -11.58
N PRO A 176 -1.26 8.34 -12.33
CA PRO A 176 -1.37 9.76 -12.68
C PRO A 176 -1.51 10.68 -11.46
N ILE A 177 -2.19 10.21 -10.42
CA ILE A 177 -2.34 10.94 -9.15
C ILE A 177 -0.97 11.08 -8.47
N LEU A 178 -0.22 9.97 -8.38
CA LEU A 178 1.10 9.95 -7.74
C LEU A 178 2.12 10.84 -8.47
N ARG A 179 2.13 10.81 -9.80
CA ARG A 179 2.98 11.69 -10.61
C ARG A 179 2.63 13.17 -10.39
N THR A 180 1.36 13.49 -10.23
CA THR A 180 0.92 14.85 -9.90
C THR A 180 1.40 15.28 -8.51
N LEU A 181 1.35 14.38 -7.51
CA LEU A 181 1.86 14.65 -6.17
C LEU A 181 3.38 14.83 -6.18
N LEU A 182 4.11 13.97 -6.90
CA LEU A 182 5.56 14.08 -7.05
C LEU A 182 5.96 15.44 -7.67
N ALA A 183 5.28 15.86 -8.75
CA ALA A 183 5.56 17.12 -9.42
C ALA A 183 5.33 18.35 -8.51
N ARG A 184 4.45 18.27 -7.51
CA ARG A 184 4.21 19.33 -6.53
C ARG A 184 5.25 19.37 -5.40
N ASP A 185 5.93 18.26 -5.14
CA ASP A 185 6.96 18.13 -4.10
C ASP A 185 8.37 18.49 -4.62
N THR A 186 8.51 18.64 -5.94
CA THR A 186 9.76 19.08 -6.56
C THR A 186 9.83 20.61 -6.44
N PRO A 187 10.93 21.17 -5.88
CA PRO A 187 11.10 22.61 -5.70
C PRO A 187 11.21 23.38 -7.01
#